data_3d87e245c71fabf2f5dfaa46c3b31a9a
#
_entry.id   3d87e245c71fabf2f5dfaa46c3b31a9a
#
_cell.length_a   1.000
_cell.length_b   1.000
_cell.length_c   1.000
_cell.angle_alpha   90.00
_cell.angle_beta   90.00
_cell.angle_gamma   90.00
#
_symmetry.space_group_name_H-M   'P 1'
#
loop_
_entity.id
_entity.type
_entity.pdbx_description
1 polymer ?
#
loop_
_entity_poly.entity_id
_entity_poly.type
_entity_poly.pdbx_seq_one_letter_code
_entity_poly.pdbx_strand_id
1 'polypeptide(L)'
;MNIKEEIIKLSKDIGISKIGFTTADDFDYLEKSLRLAVEEGRNSGFEHKNIEERIKPKLSLASAKTIISIAVAYPHKLKQQPQKTAYKRGKFTPNSWGLDYHYVLQDKLDRLAKGIEELTADFEYKGMVDT
;
A
#
# COMPACT_ATOMS: atom_id res chain seq x y z
N MET A 1 -7.11 -26.50 -6.04
CA MET A 1 -7.35 -25.28 -5.23
C MET A 1 -6.73 -24.09 -5.95
N ASN A 2 -7.53 -23.05 -6.21
CA ASN A 2 -6.99 -21.82 -6.82
C ASN A 2 -6.49 -20.91 -5.69
N ILE A 3 -5.17 -20.88 -5.50
CA ILE A 3 -4.54 -20.10 -4.43
C ILE A 3 -4.92 -18.62 -4.46
N LYS A 4 -5.12 -18.04 -5.64
CA LYS A 4 -5.55 -16.65 -5.79
C LYS A 4 -6.95 -16.41 -5.20
N GLU A 5 -7.87 -17.34 -5.39
CA GLU A 5 -9.23 -17.26 -4.83
C GLU A 5 -9.22 -17.36 -3.30
N GLU A 6 -8.38 -18.24 -2.75
CA GLU A 6 -8.21 -18.34 -1.29
C GLU A 6 -7.60 -17.07 -0.70
N ILE A 7 -6.61 -16.48 -1.36
CA ILE A 7 -6.03 -15.20 -0.92
C ILE A 7 -7.08 -14.06 -0.97
N ILE A 8 -7.91 -14.02 -2.00
CA ILE A 8 -9.00 -13.03 -2.10
C ILE A 8 -10.03 -13.23 -0.97
N LYS A 9 -10.37 -14.45 -0.64
CA LYS A 9 -11.27 -14.77 0.47
C LYS A 9 -10.66 -14.33 1.81
N LEU A 10 -9.42 -14.74 2.06
CA LEU A 10 -8.66 -14.35 3.26
C LEU A 10 -8.58 -12.82 3.42
N SER A 11 -8.35 -12.09 2.32
CA SER A 11 -8.30 -10.64 2.36
C SER A 11 -9.60 -10.00 2.85
N LYS A 12 -10.76 -10.57 2.47
CA LYS A 12 -12.07 -10.11 2.95
C LYS A 12 -12.25 -10.37 4.44
N ASP A 13 -11.84 -11.55 4.90
CA ASP A 13 -11.94 -11.94 6.33
C ASP A 13 -11.06 -11.05 7.21
N ILE A 14 -9.92 -10.57 6.68
CA ILE A 14 -9.02 -9.60 7.34
C ILE A 14 -9.61 -8.16 7.30
N GLY A 15 -10.61 -7.90 6.46
CA GLY A 15 -11.18 -6.57 6.28
C GLY A 15 -10.36 -5.67 5.34
N ILE A 16 -9.74 -6.26 4.32
CA ILE A 16 -9.12 -5.57 3.20
C ILE A 16 -10.21 -5.26 2.18
N SER A 17 -10.37 -3.99 1.80
CA SER A 17 -11.46 -3.54 0.93
C SER A 17 -11.25 -3.92 -0.53
N LYS A 18 -10.01 -3.86 -1.00
CA LYS A 18 -9.61 -4.24 -2.35
C LYS A 18 -8.26 -4.92 -2.33
N ILE A 19 -8.08 -5.87 -3.21
CA ILE A 19 -6.81 -6.57 -3.44
C ILE A 19 -6.57 -6.73 -4.94
N GLY A 20 -5.34 -6.54 -5.38
CA GLY A 20 -4.91 -6.70 -6.76
C GLY A 20 -3.60 -7.47 -6.83
N PHE A 21 -3.34 -8.08 -7.99
CA PHE A 21 -2.16 -8.91 -8.23
C PHE A 21 -1.53 -8.52 -9.56
N THR A 22 -0.20 -8.44 -9.58
CA THR A 22 0.58 -8.30 -10.81
C THR A 22 1.89 -9.09 -10.68
N THR A 23 2.59 -9.29 -11.79
CA THR A 23 3.94 -9.87 -11.77
C THR A 23 4.94 -8.90 -11.15
N ALA A 24 6.07 -9.44 -10.64
CA ALA A 24 7.18 -8.64 -10.13
C ALA A 24 8.22 -8.37 -11.23
N ASP A 25 7.75 -8.12 -12.45
CA ASP A 25 8.59 -7.66 -13.55
C ASP A 25 8.99 -6.20 -13.36
N ASP A 26 10.10 -5.79 -13.96
CA ASP A 26 10.57 -4.42 -13.87
C ASP A 26 9.60 -3.44 -14.58
N PHE A 27 9.40 -2.28 -13.97
CA PHE A 27 8.55 -1.21 -14.51
C PHE A 27 9.36 -0.18 -15.32
N ASP A 28 10.26 -0.65 -16.19
CA ASP A 28 11.19 0.19 -16.96
C ASP A 28 10.50 1.30 -17.75
N TYR A 29 9.25 1.05 -18.18
CA TYR A 29 8.44 2.03 -18.90
C TYR A 29 8.12 3.30 -18.07
N LEU A 30 8.25 3.25 -16.74
CA LEU A 30 8.05 4.39 -15.83
C LEU A 30 9.31 5.23 -15.65
N GLU A 31 10.49 4.72 -15.95
CA GLU A 31 11.76 5.36 -15.63
C GLU A 31 11.85 6.80 -16.18
N LYS A 32 11.54 6.97 -17.48
CA LYS A 32 11.58 8.28 -18.13
C LYS A 32 10.68 9.30 -17.45
N SER A 33 9.46 8.90 -17.10
CA SER A 33 8.48 9.79 -16.44
C SER A 33 8.90 10.16 -15.04
N LEU A 34 9.50 9.23 -14.30
CA LEU A 34 9.99 9.46 -12.93
C LEU A 34 11.21 10.40 -12.94
N ARG A 35 12.16 10.20 -13.86
CA ARG A 35 13.32 11.09 -14.00
C ARG A 35 12.88 12.51 -14.36
N LEU A 36 11.98 12.64 -15.33
CA LEU A 36 11.45 13.95 -15.73
C LEU A 36 10.73 14.65 -14.57
N ALA A 37 9.97 13.90 -13.74
CA ALA A 37 9.31 14.47 -12.57
C ALA A 37 10.31 15.04 -11.55
N VAL A 38 11.46 14.39 -11.37
CA VAL A 38 12.54 14.90 -10.51
C VAL A 38 13.21 16.13 -11.12
N GLU A 39 13.54 16.10 -12.41
CA GLU A 39 14.17 17.21 -13.13
C GLU A 39 13.31 18.48 -13.10
N GLU A 40 11.99 18.33 -13.23
CA GLU A 40 11.03 19.43 -13.19
C GLU A 40 10.60 19.82 -11.76
N GLY A 41 11.14 19.20 -10.73
CA GLY A 41 10.81 19.51 -9.33
C GLY A 41 9.36 19.15 -8.94
N ARG A 42 8.74 18.19 -9.65
CA ARG A 42 7.36 17.74 -9.37
C ARG A 42 7.25 16.61 -8.34
N ASN A 43 8.38 16.18 -7.79
CA ASN A 43 8.41 15.21 -6.69
C ASN A 43 8.06 15.88 -5.36
N SER A 44 7.35 15.17 -4.49
CA SER A 44 6.93 15.67 -3.17
C SER A 44 8.08 15.70 -2.15
N GLY A 45 9.13 14.90 -2.39
CA GLY A 45 10.24 14.70 -1.46
C GLY A 45 10.02 13.54 -0.46
N PHE A 46 8.83 12.93 -0.45
CA PHE A 46 8.54 11.75 0.37
C PHE A 46 8.83 10.43 -0.37
N GLU A 47 8.96 10.48 -1.68
CA GLU A 47 9.24 9.30 -2.50
C GLU A 47 10.66 8.78 -2.26
N HIS A 48 10.84 7.48 -2.44
CA HIS A 48 12.18 6.88 -2.42
C HIS A 48 13.09 7.56 -3.45
N LYS A 49 14.28 7.98 -3.02
CA LYS A 49 15.20 8.78 -3.85
C LYS A 49 15.78 8.00 -5.03
N ASN A 50 15.99 6.70 -4.84
CA ASN A 50 16.52 5.83 -5.88
C ASN A 50 15.39 5.37 -6.80
N ILE A 51 15.36 5.89 -8.03
CA ILE A 51 14.35 5.53 -9.03
C ILE A 51 14.43 4.05 -9.40
N GLU A 52 15.62 3.46 -9.45
CA GLU A 52 15.75 2.04 -9.76
C GLU A 52 15.06 1.14 -8.73
N GLU A 53 15.17 1.45 -7.46
CA GLU A 53 14.46 0.71 -6.41
C GLU A 53 12.94 0.87 -6.49
N ARG A 54 12.46 1.96 -7.09
CA ARG A 54 11.02 2.19 -7.31
C ARG A 54 10.45 1.40 -8.47
N ILE A 55 11.28 1.05 -9.46
CA ILE A 55 10.84 0.38 -10.68
C ILE A 55 11.28 -1.10 -10.78
N LYS A 56 12.20 -1.52 -9.92
CA LYS A 56 12.72 -2.90 -9.91
C LYS A 56 12.36 -3.62 -8.62
N PRO A 57 11.21 -4.32 -8.58
CA PRO A 57 10.74 -4.99 -7.36
C PRO A 57 11.73 -5.97 -6.75
N LYS A 58 12.55 -6.61 -7.59
CA LYS A 58 13.57 -7.59 -7.16
C LYS A 58 14.74 -6.97 -6.40
N LEU A 59 14.93 -5.64 -6.44
CA LEU A 59 15.86 -4.96 -5.55
C LEU A 59 15.34 -4.91 -4.10
N SER A 60 14.01 -4.95 -3.92
CA SER A 60 13.39 -5.03 -2.59
C SER A 60 13.30 -6.44 -2.03
N LEU A 61 13.02 -7.43 -2.89
CA LEU A 61 12.96 -8.86 -2.56
C LEU A 61 13.41 -9.66 -3.79
N ALA A 62 14.61 -10.22 -3.74
CA ALA A 62 15.23 -10.89 -4.89
C ALA A 62 14.42 -12.07 -5.45
N SER A 63 13.72 -12.79 -4.58
CA SER A 63 12.84 -13.92 -4.93
C SER A 63 11.44 -13.49 -5.40
N ALA A 64 11.13 -12.20 -5.47
CA ALA A 64 9.80 -11.72 -5.81
C ALA A 64 9.34 -12.22 -7.19
N LYS A 65 8.14 -12.80 -7.22
CA LYS A 65 7.44 -13.24 -8.43
C LYS A 65 6.12 -12.52 -8.64
N THR A 66 5.52 -12.08 -7.54
CA THR A 66 4.19 -11.46 -7.54
C THR A 66 4.19 -10.24 -6.62
N ILE A 67 3.55 -9.18 -7.06
CA ILE A 67 3.20 -8.03 -6.22
C ILE A 67 1.72 -8.13 -5.88
N ILE A 68 1.39 -8.04 -4.60
CA ILE A 68 0.01 -7.97 -4.10
C ILE A 68 -0.21 -6.56 -3.55
N SER A 69 -1.14 -5.83 -4.16
CA SER A 69 -1.54 -4.51 -3.70
C SER A 69 -2.84 -4.60 -2.92
N ILE A 70 -2.89 -3.95 -1.77
CA ILE A 70 -4.10 -3.87 -0.95
C ILE A 70 -4.56 -2.43 -0.79
N ALA A 71 -5.87 -2.24 -0.62
CA ALA A 71 -6.45 -0.97 -0.24
C ALA A 71 -7.49 -1.17 0.86
N VAL A 72 -7.50 -0.27 1.82
CA VAL A 72 -8.43 -0.28 2.95
C VAL A 72 -9.23 1.03 2.94
N ALA A 73 -10.55 0.91 2.87
CA ALA A 73 -11.43 2.08 2.94
C ALA A 73 -11.49 2.64 4.37
N TYR A 74 -11.58 3.95 4.48
CA TYR A 74 -11.75 4.66 5.76
C TYR A 74 -13.01 5.57 5.74
N PRO A 75 -14.23 5.00 5.62
CA PRO A 75 -15.47 5.75 5.43
C PRO A 75 -15.97 6.39 6.73
N HIS A 76 -15.10 7.02 7.50
CA HIS A 76 -15.46 7.64 8.77
C HIS A 76 -16.07 9.02 8.59
N LYS A 77 -17.08 9.32 9.39
CA LYS A 77 -17.71 10.64 9.47
C LYS A 77 -17.60 11.16 10.90
N LEU A 78 -17.47 12.48 11.04
CA LEU A 78 -17.56 13.10 12.36
C LEU A 78 -18.94 12.86 12.96
N LYS A 79 -18.98 12.39 14.20
CA LYS A 79 -20.24 12.24 14.97
C LYS A 79 -20.91 13.59 15.23
N GLN A 80 -20.10 14.62 15.42
CA GLN A 80 -20.58 15.99 15.64
C GLN A 80 -19.80 16.91 14.70
N GLN A 81 -20.50 17.84 14.04
CA GLN A 81 -19.84 18.88 13.25
C GLN A 81 -19.18 19.90 14.20
N PRO A 82 -17.96 20.35 13.89
CA PRO A 82 -17.32 21.42 14.66
C PRO A 82 -18.20 22.68 14.66
N GLN A 83 -18.26 23.36 15.80
CA GLN A 83 -18.98 24.63 15.88
C GLN A 83 -18.39 25.63 14.89
N LYS A 84 -19.25 26.38 14.21
CA LYS A 84 -18.83 27.50 13.36
C LYS A 84 -18.15 28.56 14.21
N THR A 85 -16.96 28.97 13.84
CA THR A 85 -16.20 30.02 14.49
C THR A 85 -15.93 31.15 13.50
N ALA A 86 -15.62 32.35 13.99
CA ALA A 86 -15.23 33.49 13.16
C ALA A 86 -13.90 33.26 12.40
N TYR A 87 -13.10 32.28 12.84
CA TYR A 87 -11.80 31.97 12.26
C TYR A 87 -11.91 30.88 11.19
N LYS A 88 -11.14 31.03 10.10
CA LYS A 88 -10.96 29.98 9.09
C LYS A 88 -10.22 28.79 9.71
N ARG A 89 -10.76 27.59 9.52
CA ARG A 89 -10.17 26.34 10.00
C ARG A 89 -9.99 25.37 8.86
N GLY A 90 -8.88 24.65 8.87
CA GLY A 90 -8.68 23.48 8.02
C GLY A 90 -9.41 22.26 8.58
N LYS A 91 -9.49 21.21 7.76
CA LYS A 91 -10.00 19.88 8.16
C LYS A 91 -8.93 18.83 7.88
N PHE A 92 -8.72 17.95 8.84
CA PHE A 92 -7.92 16.74 8.61
C PHE A 92 -8.77 15.70 7.88
N THR A 93 -8.13 14.97 6.98
CA THR A 93 -8.78 13.84 6.28
C THR A 93 -9.02 12.68 7.25
N PRO A 94 -10.07 11.86 7.04
CA PRO A 94 -10.39 10.75 7.95
C PRO A 94 -9.28 9.73 8.15
N ASN A 95 -8.36 9.57 7.20
CA ASN A 95 -7.22 8.66 7.33
C ASN A 95 -6.22 9.06 8.43
N SER A 96 -6.24 10.32 8.86
CA SER A 96 -5.40 10.84 9.95
C SER A 96 -6.10 10.85 11.32
N TRP A 97 -7.33 10.29 11.42
CA TRP A 97 -8.05 10.22 12.68
C TRP A 97 -7.78 8.90 13.39
N GLY A 98 -7.38 8.95 14.66
CA GLY A 98 -7.15 7.77 15.49
C GLY A 98 -5.75 7.17 15.31
N LEU A 99 -5.69 5.86 15.08
CA LEU A 99 -4.42 5.17 14.85
C LEU A 99 -3.79 5.59 13.52
N ASP A 100 -2.47 5.69 13.51
CA ASP A 100 -1.70 5.90 12.30
C ASP A 100 -1.97 4.75 11.31
N TYR A 101 -2.35 5.10 10.08
CA TYR A 101 -2.72 4.13 9.05
C TYR A 101 -1.55 3.20 8.66
N HIS A 102 -0.31 3.60 8.87
CA HIS A 102 0.85 2.74 8.65
C HIS A 102 0.76 1.47 9.52
N TYR A 103 0.42 1.61 10.80
CA TYR A 103 0.23 0.44 11.69
C TYR A 103 -0.96 -0.40 11.29
N VAL A 104 -2.06 0.23 10.88
CA VAL A 104 -3.27 -0.48 10.44
C VAL A 104 -3.01 -1.29 9.18
N LEU A 105 -2.32 -0.72 8.19
CA LEU A 105 -1.98 -1.41 6.95
C LEU A 105 -0.92 -2.49 7.19
N GLN A 106 0.09 -2.22 8.02
CA GLN A 106 1.12 -3.21 8.34
C GLN A 106 0.52 -4.44 9.03
N ASP A 107 -0.37 -4.26 10.01
CA ASP A 107 -1.09 -5.38 10.67
C ASP A 107 -1.84 -6.23 9.63
N LYS A 108 -2.54 -5.59 8.70
CA LYS A 108 -3.28 -6.30 7.66
C LYS A 108 -2.36 -7.04 6.68
N LEU A 109 -1.22 -6.45 6.31
CA LEU A 109 -0.22 -7.10 5.47
C LEU A 109 0.39 -8.32 6.18
N ASP A 110 0.75 -8.21 7.45
CA ASP A 110 1.33 -9.31 8.22
C ASP A 110 0.33 -10.46 8.40
N ARG A 111 -0.94 -10.15 8.68
CA ARG A 111 -2.01 -11.15 8.75
C ARG A 111 -2.27 -11.83 7.41
N LEU A 112 -2.24 -11.07 6.32
CA LEU A 112 -2.38 -11.61 4.97
C LEU A 112 -1.20 -12.52 4.64
N ALA A 113 0.03 -12.09 4.90
CA ALA A 113 1.24 -12.87 4.68
C ALA A 113 1.23 -14.18 5.46
N LYS A 114 0.87 -14.13 6.74
CA LYS A 114 0.74 -15.34 7.58
C LYS A 114 -0.27 -16.32 7.02
N GLY A 115 -1.42 -15.84 6.56
CA GLY A 115 -2.42 -16.73 5.96
C GLY A 115 -1.99 -17.28 4.60
N ILE A 116 -1.18 -16.55 3.82
CA ILE A 116 -0.60 -17.09 2.57
C ILE A 116 0.46 -18.16 2.87
N GLU A 117 1.29 -17.96 3.90
CA GLU A 117 2.28 -18.94 4.34
C GLU A 117 1.64 -20.29 4.70
N GLU A 118 0.43 -20.28 5.27
CA GLU A 118 -0.34 -21.50 5.56
C GLU A 118 -0.86 -22.21 4.28
N LEU A 119 -0.97 -21.47 3.15
CA LEU A 119 -1.49 -21.99 1.89
C LEU A 119 -0.40 -22.51 0.94
N THR A 120 0.85 -22.12 1.12
CA THR A 120 1.94 -22.46 0.22
C THR A 120 3.26 -22.65 0.95
N ALA A 121 4.05 -23.62 0.50
CA ALA A 121 5.44 -23.79 0.96
C ALA A 121 6.37 -22.76 0.28
N ASP A 122 7.55 -22.56 0.87
CA ASP A 122 8.60 -21.70 0.32
C ASP A 122 8.13 -20.25 0.07
N PHE A 123 7.44 -19.70 1.06
CA PHE A 123 6.90 -18.34 1.00
C PHE A 123 7.87 -17.34 1.63
N GLU A 124 8.26 -16.35 0.84
CA GLU A 124 8.95 -15.16 1.31
C GLU A 124 8.12 -13.92 0.98
N TYR A 125 8.12 -12.93 1.85
CA TYR A 125 7.42 -11.68 1.58
C TYR A 125 8.14 -10.47 2.13
N LYS A 126 7.86 -9.30 1.57
CA LYS A 126 8.20 -8.01 2.11
C LYS A 126 6.97 -7.12 2.09
N GLY A 127 6.46 -6.77 3.28
CA GLY A 127 5.37 -5.81 3.43
C GLY A 127 5.92 -4.38 3.32
N MET A 128 5.20 -3.53 2.60
CA MET A 128 5.57 -2.13 2.38
C MET A 128 4.31 -1.27 2.45
N VAL A 129 4.40 -0.13 3.15
CA VAL A 129 3.34 0.87 3.24
C VAL A 129 3.92 2.21 2.79
N ASP A 130 3.34 2.83 1.77
CA ASP A 130 3.72 4.15 1.24
C ASP A 130 5.19 4.30 0.78
N THR A 131 5.75 3.27 0.24
CA THR A 131 7.18 3.30 -0.20
C THR A 131 7.33 3.16 -1.70
#